data_eceda0df5dc781e23f7b27b1da862339
#
_entry.id   eceda0df5dc781e23f7b27b1da862339
#
_cell.length_a   1.000
_cell.length_b   1.000
_cell.length_c   1.000
_cell.angle_alpha   90.00
_cell.angle_beta   90.00
_cell.angle_gamma   90.00
#
_symmetry.space_group_name_H-M   'P 1'
#
loop_
_entity.id
_entity.type
_entity.pdbx_description
1 polymer ?
#
loop_
_entity_poly.entity_id
_entity_poly.type
_entity_poly.pdbx_seq_one_letter_code
_entity_poly.pdbx_strand_id
1 'polypeptide(L)'
;MIVYSATKKEFMIQVENDSIACSIDAFYREKIGKSNYREFKSWDNSMQYIYKVLNVQDIDDSCTIAIEYRIPSTSKRIDFIISGLDENNKANVVIIELKQWEKIEVVDEEEALVKTFINGGNRKTVHPSYQAWTYSSLIEDYNENVQEGNIMLHPCAYLHNYIKLDEKIDPILDRRYDKYLSKAPVYRKGEAIRLRNFILKFVSK
;
A
#
# COMPACT_ATOMS: atom_id res chain seq x y z
N MET A 1 12.37 9.97 -1.02
CA MET A 1 11.80 11.16 -0.36
C MET A 1 10.38 10.85 0.10
N ILE A 2 10.05 11.10 1.37
CA ILE A 2 8.70 10.92 1.93
C ILE A 2 7.93 12.23 1.76
N VAL A 3 6.73 12.18 1.19
CA VAL A 3 5.85 13.37 1.07
C VAL A 3 5.23 13.68 2.42
N TYR A 4 4.49 12.72 2.98
CA TYR A 4 3.85 12.86 4.28
C TYR A 4 4.37 11.80 5.26
N SER A 5 4.62 12.20 6.51
CA SER A 5 4.99 11.30 7.60
C SER A 5 4.36 11.77 8.91
N ALA A 6 3.83 10.82 9.68
CA ALA A 6 3.21 11.06 10.98
C ALA A 6 3.25 9.78 11.84
N THR A 7 2.92 9.89 13.12
CA THR A 7 2.58 8.72 13.93
C THR A 7 1.21 8.16 13.53
N LYS A 8 0.95 6.89 13.86
CA LYS A 8 -0.39 6.32 13.67
C LYS A 8 -1.46 7.17 14.36
N LYS A 9 -1.19 7.65 15.59
CA LYS A 9 -2.13 8.50 16.34
C LYS A 9 -2.49 9.76 15.57
N GLU A 10 -1.49 10.49 15.07
CA GLU A 10 -1.70 11.71 14.30
C GLU A 10 -2.46 11.46 13.00
N PHE A 11 -2.10 10.38 12.29
CA PHE A 11 -2.79 9.95 11.09
C PHE A 11 -4.28 9.66 11.36
N MET A 12 -4.58 8.89 12.42
CA MET A 12 -5.96 8.55 12.79
C MET A 12 -6.78 9.81 13.07
N ILE A 13 -6.24 10.76 13.86
CA ILE A 13 -6.89 12.04 14.15
C ILE A 13 -7.15 12.85 12.87
N GLN A 14 -6.19 12.89 11.95
CA GLN A 14 -6.36 13.65 10.70
C GLN A 14 -7.40 13.02 9.77
N VAL A 15 -7.54 11.69 9.77
CA VAL A 15 -8.60 11.02 9.01
C VAL A 15 -9.96 11.28 9.65
N GLU A 16 -10.09 11.18 10.98
CA GLU A 16 -11.33 11.48 11.71
C GLU A 16 -11.82 12.92 11.52
N ASN A 17 -10.89 13.86 11.36
CA ASN A 17 -11.19 15.27 11.14
C ASN A 17 -11.32 15.64 9.65
N ASP A 18 -11.37 14.66 8.73
CA ASP A 18 -11.42 14.85 7.27
C ASP A 18 -10.31 15.77 6.72
N SER A 19 -9.17 15.86 7.43
CA SER A 19 -8.06 16.76 7.09
C SER A 19 -6.87 16.08 6.43
N ILE A 20 -6.82 14.76 6.39
CA ILE A 20 -5.66 13.99 5.92
C ILE A 20 -5.29 14.30 4.45
N ALA A 21 -6.26 14.38 3.55
CA ALA A 21 -6.00 14.69 2.14
C ALA A 21 -5.44 16.10 1.96
N CYS A 22 -5.92 17.07 2.74
CA CYS A 22 -5.40 18.44 2.75
C CYS A 22 -3.95 18.48 3.27
N SER A 23 -3.64 17.70 4.31
CA SER A 23 -2.30 17.61 4.88
C SER A 23 -1.32 16.99 3.87
N ILE A 24 -1.70 15.89 3.21
CA ILE A 24 -0.87 15.27 2.16
C ILE A 24 -0.66 16.26 1.00
N ASP A 25 -1.70 16.94 0.54
CA ASP A 25 -1.63 17.92 -0.55
C ASP A 25 -0.69 19.09 -0.22
N ALA A 26 -0.74 19.59 1.00
CA ALA A 26 0.14 20.67 1.45
C ALA A 26 1.62 20.28 1.35
N PHE A 27 1.99 19.10 1.89
CA PHE A 27 3.36 18.59 1.80
C PHE A 27 3.75 18.20 0.36
N TYR A 28 2.80 17.70 -0.43
CA TYR A 28 3.04 17.38 -1.83
C TYR A 28 3.39 18.64 -2.62
N ARG A 29 2.65 19.74 -2.42
CA ARG A 29 2.90 21.04 -3.08
C ARG A 29 4.23 21.64 -2.68
N GLU A 30 4.59 21.52 -1.41
CA GLU A 30 5.86 22.01 -0.89
C GLU A 30 7.06 21.26 -1.48
N LYS A 31 7.01 19.93 -1.51
CA LYS A 31 8.15 19.06 -1.85
C LYS A 31 8.25 18.73 -3.34
N ILE A 32 7.15 18.72 -4.07
CA ILE A 32 7.05 18.21 -5.43
C ILE A 32 6.49 19.22 -6.41
N GLY A 33 5.43 19.94 -6.02
CA GLY A 33 4.72 20.87 -6.87
C GLY A 33 3.21 20.64 -6.87
N LYS A 34 2.52 21.10 -7.88
CA LYS A 34 1.06 21.02 -7.95
C LYS A 34 0.57 19.57 -8.01
N SER A 35 -0.29 19.19 -7.08
CA SER A 35 -1.14 18.01 -7.18
C SER A 35 -2.30 18.29 -8.16
N ASN A 36 -2.89 17.23 -8.67
CA ASN A 36 -4.13 17.34 -9.43
C ASN A 36 -5.32 16.83 -8.58
N TYR A 37 -6.54 17.21 -8.99
CA TYR A 37 -7.77 16.85 -8.29
C TYR A 37 -7.96 15.33 -8.13
N ARG A 38 -7.46 14.52 -9.08
CA ARG A 38 -7.59 13.05 -9.01
C ARG A 38 -6.69 12.46 -7.93
N GLU A 39 -5.47 12.96 -7.79
CA GLU A 39 -4.56 12.58 -6.71
C GLU A 39 -5.16 12.93 -5.35
N PHE A 40 -5.65 14.15 -5.17
CA PHE A 40 -6.33 14.58 -3.96
C PHE A 40 -7.51 13.65 -3.59
N LYS A 41 -8.39 13.38 -4.54
CA LYS A 41 -9.51 12.44 -4.36
C LYS A 41 -9.06 11.02 -4.05
N SER A 42 -7.93 10.60 -4.63
CA SER A 42 -7.35 9.28 -4.35
C SER A 42 -6.89 9.17 -2.92
N TRP A 43 -6.20 10.18 -2.39
CA TRP A 43 -5.78 10.20 -0.99
C TRP A 43 -6.98 10.23 -0.04
N ASP A 44 -7.92 11.13 -0.28
CA ASP A 44 -9.13 11.27 0.53
C ASP A 44 -9.88 9.93 0.67
N ASN A 45 -10.10 9.25 -0.44
CA ASN A 45 -10.81 7.98 -0.44
C ASN A 45 -9.97 6.83 0.17
N SER A 46 -8.70 6.68 -0.24
CA SER A 46 -7.88 5.54 0.18
C SER A 46 -7.56 5.58 1.68
N MET A 47 -7.32 6.76 2.25
CA MET A 47 -6.97 6.87 3.67
C MET A 47 -8.12 6.49 4.60
N GLN A 48 -9.38 6.64 4.18
CA GLN A 48 -10.55 6.15 4.92
C GLN A 48 -10.54 4.60 5.04
N TYR A 49 -10.09 3.91 4.00
CA TYR A 49 -9.97 2.45 4.05
C TYR A 49 -8.79 2.00 4.92
N ILE A 50 -7.66 2.71 4.87
CA ILE A 50 -6.53 2.45 5.77
C ILE A 50 -6.90 2.73 7.22
N TYR A 51 -7.66 3.81 7.50
CA TYR A 51 -8.18 4.08 8.84
C TYR A 51 -8.94 2.86 9.40
N LYS A 52 -9.85 2.24 8.62
CA LYS A 52 -10.59 1.04 9.04
C LYS A 52 -9.67 -0.14 9.36
N VAL A 53 -8.54 -0.26 8.68
CA VAL A 53 -7.53 -1.30 8.94
C VAL A 53 -6.80 -1.03 10.24
N LEU A 54 -6.36 0.22 10.47
CA LEU A 54 -5.49 0.59 11.59
C LEU A 54 -6.23 0.94 12.87
N ASN A 55 -7.57 1.10 12.83
CA ASN A 55 -8.38 1.45 14.00
C ASN A 55 -8.52 0.26 14.95
N VAL A 56 -7.44 -0.02 15.68
CA VAL A 56 -7.31 -1.10 16.67
C VAL A 56 -6.19 -0.71 17.65
N GLN A 57 -6.33 -1.14 18.90
CA GLN A 57 -5.35 -0.84 19.97
C GLN A 57 -4.07 -1.67 19.88
N ASP A 58 -4.15 -2.85 19.23
CA ASP A 58 -3.01 -3.77 19.11
C ASP A 58 -1.87 -3.26 18.20
N ILE A 59 -2.10 -2.23 17.42
CA ILE A 59 -1.06 -1.50 16.69
C ILE A 59 -0.77 -0.23 17.49
N ASP A 60 0.46 -0.08 17.97
CA ASP A 60 0.85 1.05 18.83
C ASP A 60 0.68 2.38 18.11
N ASP A 61 0.24 3.40 18.87
CA ASP A 61 -0.01 4.74 18.36
C ASP A 61 1.25 5.49 17.92
N SER A 62 2.43 5.02 18.38
CA SER A 62 3.75 5.57 18.01
C SER A 62 4.29 5.00 16.67
N CYS A 63 3.70 3.93 16.13
CA CYS A 63 4.10 3.40 14.82
C CYS A 63 4.11 4.53 13.78
N THR A 64 5.15 4.54 12.94
CA THR A 64 5.32 5.60 11.95
C THR A 64 4.60 5.25 10.65
N ILE A 65 3.85 6.21 10.13
CA ILE A 65 3.20 6.15 8.82
C ILE A 65 3.94 7.07 7.86
N ALA A 66 4.15 6.58 6.63
CA ALA A 66 4.61 7.40 5.51
C ALA A 66 3.69 7.19 4.30
N ILE A 67 3.35 8.29 3.63
CA ILE A 67 2.50 8.28 2.45
C ILE A 67 3.26 8.94 1.31
N GLU A 68 3.09 8.42 0.09
CA GLU A 68 3.76 8.93 -1.10
C GLU A 68 5.29 8.90 -0.96
N TYR A 69 5.83 7.73 -0.61
CA TYR A 69 7.28 7.56 -0.58
C TYR A 69 7.85 7.38 -1.98
N ARG A 70 8.60 8.36 -2.44
CA ARG A 70 9.33 8.29 -3.72
C ARG A 70 10.64 7.56 -3.53
N ILE A 71 10.79 6.42 -4.22
CA ILE A 71 12.00 5.60 -4.17
C ILE A 71 13.13 6.37 -4.84
N PRO A 72 14.30 6.54 -4.17
CA PRO A 72 15.45 7.27 -4.73
C PRO A 72 15.87 6.74 -6.11
N SER A 73 16.34 7.63 -6.96
CA SER A 73 16.84 7.33 -8.31
C SER A 73 15.83 6.64 -9.24
N THR A 74 14.55 6.67 -8.92
CA THR A 74 13.47 6.10 -9.72
C THR A 74 12.29 7.08 -9.86
N SER A 75 11.38 6.78 -10.81
CA SER A 75 10.07 7.44 -10.89
C SER A 75 9.00 6.73 -10.06
N LYS A 76 9.38 5.70 -9.29
CA LYS A 76 8.45 4.86 -8.54
C LYS A 76 8.06 5.49 -7.22
N ARG A 77 6.84 5.19 -6.78
CA ARG A 77 6.23 5.76 -5.60
C ARG A 77 5.43 4.69 -4.87
N ILE A 78 5.63 4.60 -3.57
CA ILE A 78 4.85 3.73 -2.69
C ILE A 78 3.72 4.56 -2.10
N ASP A 79 2.50 4.03 -2.17
CA ASP A 79 1.31 4.74 -1.74
C ASP A 79 1.25 4.87 -0.21
N PHE A 80 1.49 3.78 0.52
CA PHE A 80 1.39 3.75 1.98
C PHE A 80 2.42 2.82 2.62
N ILE A 81 3.02 3.28 3.71
CA ILE A 81 3.97 2.53 4.53
C ILE A 81 3.55 2.68 6.00
N ILE A 82 3.62 1.57 6.75
CA ILE A 82 3.64 1.59 8.21
C ILE A 82 4.87 0.87 8.72
N SER A 83 5.58 1.47 9.67
CA SER A 83 6.78 0.92 10.28
C SER A 83 6.69 0.94 11.80
N GLY A 84 7.31 -0.05 12.41
CA GLY A 84 7.36 -0.23 13.85
C GLY A 84 8.16 -1.48 14.21
N LEU A 85 7.94 -2.00 15.41
CA LEU A 85 8.61 -3.19 15.91
C LEU A 85 7.62 -4.35 15.98
N ASP A 86 8.12 -5.56 15.80
CA ASP A 86 7.39 -6.78 16.10
C ASP A 86 7.47 -7.13 17.62
N GLU A 87 6.88 -8.25 18.00
CA GLU A 87 6.89 -8.75 19.39
C GLU A 87 8.33 -9.00 19.91
N ASN A 88 9.28 -9.26 19.01
CA ASN A 88 10.69 -9.51 19.32
C ASN A 88 11.55 -8.24 19.26
N ASN A 89 10.94 -7.07 19.15
CA ASN A 89 11.61 -5.76 18.97
C ASN A 89 12.47 -5.67 17.71
N LYS A 90 12.12 -6.39 16.65
CA LYS A 90 12.76 -6.25 15.34
C LYS A 90 12.04 -5.16 14.54
N ALA A 91 12.82 -4.35 13.85
CA ALA A 91 12.28 -3.28 13.00
C ALA A 91 11.69 -3.86 11.71
N ASN A 92 10.45 -3.51 11.46
CA ASN A 92 9.68 -3.97 10.32
C ASN A 92 8.98 -2.82 9.61
N VAL A 93 8.82 -2.99 8.31
CA VAL A 93 8.12 -2.05 7.41
C VAL A 93 7.12 -2.83 6.58
N VAL A 94 5.84 -2.51 6.70
CA VAL A 94 4.79 -3.02 5.81
C VAL A 94 4.55 -2.00 4.72
N ILE A 95 4.71 -2.43 3.47
CA ILE A 95 4.49 -1.64 2.26
C ILE A 95 3.14 -2.02 1.68
N ILE A 96 2.25 -1.04 1.48
CA ILE A 96 0.91 -1.29 0.97
C ILE A 96 0.70 -0.50 -0.32
N GLU A 97 0.56 -1.22 -1.43
CA GLU A 97 0.10 -0.66 -2.71
C GLU A 97 -1.41 -0.54 -2.69
N LEU A 98 -1.95 0.65 -2.93
CA LEU A 98 -3.38 0.93 -2.87
C LEU A 98 -3.99 1.01 -4.27
N LYS A 99 -5.09 0.31 -4.49
CA LYS A 99 -5.83 0.35 -5.75
C LYS A 99 -7.31 0.60 -5.52
N GLN A 100 -7.87 1.50 -6.33
CA GLN A 100 -9.30 1.84 -6.34
C GLN A 100 -10.06 1.13 -7.46
N TRP A 101 -9.49 0.08 -8.03
CA TRP A 101 -10.10 -0.67 -9.12
C TRP A 101 -11.35 -1.41 -8.62
N GLU A 102 -12.37 -1.46 -9.47
CA GLU A 102 -13.62 -2.16 -9.20
C GLU A 102 -13.72 -3.49 -9.97
N LYS A 103 -13.03 -3.58 -11.11
CA LYS A 103 -13.05 -4.74 -12.00
C LYS A 103 -11.65 -5.08 -12.46
N ILE A 104 -11.39 -6.37 -12.60
CA ILE A 104 -10.12 -6.90 -13.09
C ILE A 104 -10.41 -8.04 -14.04
N GLU A 105 -9.65 -8.11 -15.11
CA GLU A 105 -9.63 -9.22 -16.05
C GLU A 105 -8.19 -9.74 -16.16
N VAL A 106 -8.05 -11.03 -16.33
CA VAL A 106 -6.78 -11.67 -16.62
C VAL A 106 -6.31 -11.25 -18.01
N VAL A 107 -5.00 -11.11 -18.20
CA VAL A 107 -4.37 -10.89 -19.50
C VAL A 107 -3.67 -12.18 -19.91
N ASP A 108 -4.09 -12.74 -21.04
CA ASP A 108 -3.41 -13.89 -21.62
C ASP A 108 -2.03 -13.46 -22.14
N GLU A 109 -1.07 -14.38 -22.07
CA GLU A 109 0.30 -14.22 -22.57
C GLU A 109 1.23 -13.25 -21.80
N GLU A 110 0.77 -12.57 -20.76
CA GLU A 110 1.58 -11.58 -20.02
C GLU A 110 1.54 -11.84 -18.51
N GLU A 111 2.61 -12.40 -17.95
CA GLU A 111 2.66 -12.93 -16.56
C GLU A 111 2.50 -11.90 -15.44
N ALA A 112 2.75 -10.63 -15.69
CA ALA A 112 2.73 -9.59 -14.64
C ALA A 112 1.65 -8.53 -14.86
N LEU A 113 0.77 -8.70 -15.83
CA LEU A 113 -0.24 -7.72 -16.18
C LEU A 113 -1.65 -8.20 -15.87
N VAL A 114 -2.49 -7.23 -15.55
CA VAL A 114 -3.95 -7.35 -15.45
C VAL A 114 -4.59 -6.30 -16.33
N LYS A 115 -5.85 -6.50 -16.70
CA LYS A 115 -6.65 -5.50 -17.39
C LYS A 115 -7.71 -4.95 -16.44
N THR A 116 -7.82 -3.65 -16.38
CA THR A 116 -8.78 -2.96 -15.52
C THR A 116 -9.23 -1.65 -16.15
N PHE A 117 -10.30 -1.06 -15.62
CA PHE A 117 -10.81 0.22 -16.08
C PHE A 117 -10.09 1.39 -15.38
N ILE A 118 -9.29 2.14 -16.14
CA ILE A 118 -8.53 3.29 -15.64
C ILE A 118 -8.69 4.45 -16.63
N ASN A 119 -8.91 5.66 -16.12
CA ASN A 119 -8.96 6.88 -16.92
C ASN A 119 -9.94 6.81 -18.10
N GLY A 120 -11.13 6.26 -17.87
CA GLY A 120 -12.19 6.21 -18.87
C GLY A 120 -12.08 5.07 -19.90
N GLY A 121 -11.21 4.08 -19.68
CA GLY A 121 -11.06 2.95 -20.59
C GLY A 121 -10.42 1.72 -19.95
N ASN A 122 -10.63 0.56 -20.58
CA ASN A 122 -9.94 -0.67 -20.19
C ASN A 122 -8.47 -0.59 -20.62
N ARG A 123 -7.56 -0.83 -19.67
CA ARG A 123 -6.11 -0.77 -19.92
C ARG A 123 -5.41 -1.95 -19.26
N LYS A 124 -4.37 -2.45 -19.93
CA LYS A 124 -3.40 -3.34 -19.32
C LYS A 124 -2.52 -2.56 -18.37
N THR A 125 -2.30 -3.08 -17.19
CA THR A 125 -1.46 -2.47 -16.15
C THR A 125 -0.83 -3.56 -15.30
N VAL A 126 0.19 -3.18 -14.54
CA VAL A 126 0.94 -4.10 -13.69
C VAL A 126 0.06 -4.69 -12.59
N HIS A 127 0.21 -5.99 -12.35
CA HIS A 127 -0.45 -6.67 -11.23
C HIS A 127 0.00 -6.05 -9.90
N PRO A 128 -0.93 -5.73 -8.95
CA PRO A 128 -0.58 -5.02 -7.72
C PRO A 128 0.45 -5.73 -6.84
N SER A 129 0.40 -7.07 -6.74
CA SER A 129 1.42 -7.84 -6.02
C SER A 129 2.80 -7.72 -6.66
N TYR A 130 2.88 -7.78 -7.98
CA TYR A 130 4.14 -7.58 -8.69
C TYR A 130 4.68 -6.17 -8.44
N GLN A 131 3.81 -5.16 -8.48
CA GLN A 131 4.18 -3.78 -8.20
C GLN A 131 4.71 -3.61 -6.77
N ALA A 132 3.99 -4.09 -5.76
CA ALA A 132 4.39 -3.99 -4.36
C ALA A 132 5.71 -4.74 -4.10
N TRP A 133 5.84 -5.95 -4.65
CA TRP A 133 7.07 -6.72 -4.53
C TRP A 133 8.27 -6.03 -5.18
N THR A 134 8.13 -5.52 -6.40
CA THR A 134 9.24 -4.84 -7.10
C THR A 134 9.65 -3.55 -6.38
N TYR A 135 8.70 -2.83 -5.75
CA TYR A 135 9.03 -1.65 -4.96
C TYR A 135 9.78 -2.00 -3.68
N SER A 136 9.40 -3.09 -3.01
CA SER A 136 10.14 -3.64 -1.88
C SER A 136 11.58 -4.02 -2.26
N SER A 137 11.74 -4.73 -3.39
CA SER A 137 13.08 -5.11 -3.89
C SER A 137 13.94 -3.89 -4.23
N LEU A 138 13.35 -2.83 -4.80
CA LEU A 138 14.07 -1.59 -5.05
C LEU A 138 14.55 -0.91 -3.75
N ILE A 139 13.75 -0.93 -2.68
CA ILE A 139 14.20 -0.41 -1.38
C ILE A 139 15.35 -1.25 -0.85
N GLU A 140 15.24 -2.57 -0.92
CA GLU A 140 16.31 -3.50 -0.50
C GLU A 140 17.62 -3.20 -1.23
N ASP A 141 17.59 -3.00 -2.55
CA ASP A 141 18.77 -2.71 -3.37
C ASP A 141 19.44 -1.37 -3.02
N TYR A 142 18.72 -0.39 -2.49
CA TYR A 142 19.23 0.96 -2.21
C TYR A 142 19.33 1.31 -0.72
N ASN A 143 19.03 0.38 0.19
CA ASN A 143 19.02 0.66 1.63
C ASN A 143 19.90 -0.33 2.39
N GLU A 144 21.06 0.13 2.87
CA GLU A 144 22.04 -0.66 3.59
C GLU A 144 21.44 -1.36 4.83
N ASN A 145 20.62 -0.65 5.63
CA ASN A 145 19.98 -1.25 6.80
C ASN A 145 19.03 -2.41 6.45
N VAL A 146 18.40 -2.37 5.27
CA VAL A 146 17.57 -3.47 4.78
C VAL A 146 18.45 -4.63 4.31
N GLN A 147 19.51 -4.35 3.55
CA GLN A 147 20.47 -5.36 3.07
C GLN A 147 21.14 -6.10 4.23
N GLU A 148 21.50 -5.40 5.29
CA GLU A 148 22.09 -5.98 6.52
C GLU A 148 21.09 -6.74 7.39
N GLY A 149 19.81 -6.74 7.03
CA GLY A 149 18.74 -7.41 7.77
C GLY A 149 18.33 -6.70 9.07
N ASN A 150 18.72 -5.45 9.26
CA ASN A 150 18.33 -4.63 10.41
C ASN A 150 16.84 -4.20 10.32
N ILE A 151 16.31 -4.11 9.09
CA ILE A 151 14.91 -3.76 8.79
C ILE A 151 14.34 -4.78 7.81
N MET A 152 13.19 -5.36 8.15
CA MET A 152 12.50 -6.32 7.29
C MET A 152 11.36 -5.66 6.54
N LEU A 153 11.24 -5.94 5.23
CA LEU A 153 10.21 -5.39 4.37
C LEU A 153 9.11 -6.43 4.09
N HIS A 154 7.86 -6.01 4.21
CA HIS A 154 6.67 -6.87 4.02
C HIS A 154 5.71 -6.20 3.03
N PRO A 155 5.86 -6.43 1.72
CA PRO A 155 4.98 -5.84 0.71
C PRO A 155 3.63 -6.56 0.66
N CYS A 156 2.57 -5.79 0.39
CA CYS A 156 1.24 -6.29 0.06
C CYS A 156 0.48 -5.28 -0.80
N ALA A 157 -0.69 -5.66 -1.30
CA ALA A 157 -1.57 -4.77 -2.01
C ALA A 157 -2.98 -4.78 -1.41
N TYR A 158 -3.65 -3.63 -1.42
CA TYR A 158 -5.03 -3.49 -0.95
C TYR A 158 -5.91 -2.84 -2.02
N LEU A 159 -6.79 -3.66 -2.60
CA LEU A 159 -7.76 -3.27 -3.61
C LEU A 159 -9.09 -2.96 -2.92
N HIS A 160 -9.20 -1.81 -2.30
CA HIS A 160 -10.28 -1.49 -1.38
C HIS A 160 -11.65 -1.24 -2.03
N ASN A 161 -11.72 -1.07 -3.35
CA ASN A 161 -12.97 -0.99 -4.11
C ASN A 161 -13.33 -2.31 -4.81
N TYR A 162 -12.37 -3.22 -5.00
CA TYR A 162 -12.57 -4.47 -5.70
C TYR A 162 -13.31 -5.49 -4.82
N ILE A 163 -14.53 -5.86 -5.24
CA ILE A 163 -15.37 -6.80 -4.51
C ILE A 163 -14.76 -8.20 -4.58
N LYS A 164 -14.60 -8.82 -3.42
CA LYS A 164 -14.11 -10.19 -3.29
C LYS A 164 -15.01 -11.17 -4.05
N LEU A 165 -14.41 -11.93 -4.94
CA LEU A 165 -15.03 -13.08 -5.61
C LEU A 165 -14.59 -14.39 -4.95
N ASP A 166 -15.17 -15.52 -5.36
CA ASP A 166 -14.66 -16.84 -4.97
C ASP A 166 -13.21 -16.97 -5.42
N GLU A 167 -12.33 -17.44 -4.53
CA GLU A 167 -10.89 -17.51 -4.78
C GLU A 167 -10.51 -18.38 -6.00
N LYS A 168 -11.38 -19.35 -6.36
CA LYS A 168 -11.14 -20.22 -7.51
C LYS A 168 -11.35 -19.53 -8.87
N ILE A 169 -12.12 -18.46 -8.88
CA ILE A 169 -12.51 -17.74 -10.11
C ILE A 169 -12.13 -16.26 -10.08
N ASP A 170 -11.46 -15.81 -9.02
CA ASP A 170 -11.10 -14.41 -8.86
C ASP A 170 -9.89 -14.09 -9.77
N PRO A 171 -10.05 -13.22 -10.78
CA PRO A 171 -8.98 -12.88 -11.71
C PRO A 171 -7.71 -12.35 -11.06
N ILE A 172 -7.80 -11.67 -9.90
CA ILE A 172 -6.62 -11.15 -9.19
C ILE A 172 -5.83 -12.26 -8.49
N LEU A 173 -6.40 -13.42 -8.28
CA LEU A 173 -5.81 -14.61 -7.66
C LEU A 173 -5.54 -15.73 -8.65
N ASP A 174 -5.58 -15.46 -9.95
CA ASP A 174 -5.28 -16.46 -10.97
C ASP A 174 -3.86 -17.04 -10.77
N ARG A 175 -3.70 -18.35 -10.98
CA ARG A 175 -2.46 -19.11 -10.76
C ARG A 175 -1.23 -18.53 -11.47
N ARG A 176 -1.41 -17.85 -12.58
CA ARG A 176 -0.31 -17.16 -13.28
C ARG A 176 0.40 -16.11 -12.42
N TYR A 177 -0.27 -15.62 -11.38
CA TYR A 177 0.27 -14.61 -10.44
C TYR A 177 0.80 -15.22 -9.14
N ASP A 178 0.76 -16.54 -8.93
CA ASP A 178 1.17 -17.21 -7.68
C ASP A 178 2.57 -16.80 -7.22
N LYS A 179 3.50 -16.67 -8.17
CA LYS A 179 4.87 -16.20 -7.91
C LYS A 179 4.91 -14.82 -7.22
N TYR A 180 3.98 -13.94 -7.56
CA TYR A 180 3.91 -12.58 -7.00
C TYR A 180 3.05 -12.54 -5.76
N LEU A 181 1.94 -13.26 -5.76
CA LEU A 181 1.03 -13.39 -4.62
C LEU A 181 1.71 -13.99 -3.39
N SER A 182 2.63 -14.93 -3.58
CA SER A 182 3.43 -15.50 -2.49
C SER A 182 4.40 -14.51 -1.84
N LYS A 183 4.84 -13.47 -2.58
CA LYS A 183 5.77 -12.44 -2.11
C LYS A 183 5.04 -11.20 -1.57
N ALA A 184 3.91 -10.84 -2.16
CA ALA A 184 3.11 -9.69 -1.79
C ALA A 184 1.61 -10.07 -1.90
N PRO A 185 0.99 -10.50 -0.80
CA PRO A 185 -0.41 -10.91 -0.82
C PRO A 185 -1.34 -9.74 -1.17
N VAL A 186 -2.49 -10.08 -1.77
CA VAL A 186 -3.55 -9.12 -2.13
C VAL A 186 -4.70 -9.23 -1.14
N TYR A 187 -5.18 -8.07 -0.73
CA TYR A 187 -6.40 -7.90 0.06
C TYR A 187 -7.44 -7.13 -0.76
N ARG A 188 -8.71 -7.50 -0.63
CA ARG A 188 -9.83 -6.97 -1.41
C ARG A 188 -10.81 -6.24 -0.51
N LYS A 189 -11.78 -5.57 -1.08
CA LYS A 189 -12.89 -4.96 -0.33
C LYS A 189 -13.54 -5.97 0.61
N GLY A 190 -13.71 -5.60 1.88
CA GLY A 190 -14.22 -6.48 2.93
C GLY A 190 -13.15 -7.30 3.66
N GLU A 191 -11.87 -7.23 3.26
CA GLU A 191 -10.77 -7.97 3.89
C GLU A 191 -9.89 -7.09 4.82
N ALA A 192 -10.42 -5.97 5.33
CA ALA A 192 -9.69 -5.08 6.24
C ALA A 192 -9.12 -5.81 7.48
N ILE A 193 -9.87 -6.78 8.04
CA ILE A 193 -9.39 -7.60 9.17
C ILE A 193 -8.22 -8.50 8.75
N ARG A 194 -8.24 -9.08 7.56
CA ARG A 194 -7.13 -9.91 7.05
C ARG A 194 -5.87 -9.07 6.83
N LEU A 195 -6.00 -7.88 6.27
CA LEU A 195 -4.88 -6.93 6.13
C LEU A 195 -4.36 -6.47 7.50
N ARG A 196 -5.24 -6.16 8.44
CA ARG A 196 -4.86 -5.84 9.83
C ARG A 196 -4.02 -6.97 10.45
N ASN A 197 -4.50 -8.20 10.35
CA ASN A 197 -3.79 -9.37 10.87
C ASN A 197 -2.43 -9.58 10.20
N PHE A 198 -2.30 -9.22 8.93
CA PHE A 198 -1.01 -9.21 8.23
C PHE A 198 -0.08 -8.15 8.82
N ILE A 199 -0.55 -6.94 9.03
CA ILE A 199 0.23 -5.84 9.64
C ILE A 199 0.69 -6.25 11.05
N LEU A 200 -0.22 -6.77 11.89
CA LEU A 200 0.06 -7.15 13.28
C LEU A 200 1.13 -8.24 13.42
N LYS A 201 1.37 -9.05 12.40
CA LYS A 201 2.47 -10.03 12.42
C LYS A 201 3.86 -9.35 12.47
N PHE A 202 3.96 -8.13 12.02
CA PHE A 202 5.23 -7.45 11.80
C PHE A 202 5.34 -6.12 12.53
N VAL A 203 4.21 -5.45 12.75
CA VAL A 203 4.16 -4.12 13.35
C VAL A 203 3.09 -4.12 14.42
N SER A 204 3.51 -4.18 15.68
CA SER A 204 2.63 -4.13 16.85
C SER A 204 3.04 -3.02 17.82
N LYS A 205 4.31 -2.61 17.78
CA LYS A 205 4.88 -1.56 18.63
C LYS A 205 5.53 -0.46 17.80
#